data_1bce20e7daa869ff9540da70f10fbe1f
#
_entry.id   1bce20e7daa869ff9540da70f10fbe1f
#
_cell.length_a   1.000
_cell.length_b   1.000
_cell.length_c   1.000
_cell.angle_alpha   90.00
_cell.angle_beta   90.00
_cell.angle_gamma   90.00
#
_symmetry.space_group_name_H-M   'P 1'
#
loop_
_entity.id
_entity.type
_entity.pdbx_description
1 polymer ?
#
loop_
_entity_poly.entity_id
_entity_poly.type
_entity_poly.pdbx_seq_one_letter_code
_entity_poly.pdbx_strand_id
1 'polypeptide(L)'
;MNRAILFFLLLFSCNHDTKTTLQGVEFGTSYSVQYFSDEQTDFSIQIDSIFDEINNSMSTYIDNSIISRINNNEPVKVDNHFINVFNTSKKIFNQTNGKFDPSIGVLVNFWGFGPKFI
;
A
#
# COMPACT_ATOMS: atom_id res chain seq x y z
N MET A 1 -9.99 -5.88 70.38
CA MET A 1 -9.94 -6.79 69.21
C MET A 1 -10.14 -5.96 68.00
N ASN A 2 -8.99 -5.50 67.35
CA ASN A 2 -9.01 -4.64 66.16
C ASN A 2 -9.04 -5.54 64.92
N ARG A 3 -10.14 -5.51 64.19
CA ARG A 3 -10.23 -6.13 62.86
C ARG A 3 -9.75 -5.13 61.83
N ALA A 4 -8.46 -5.25 61.45
CA ALA A 4 -7.92 -4.53 60.30
C ALA A 4 -8.53 -5.12 59.02
N ILE A 5 -9.40 -4.38 58.38
CA ILE A 5 -9.92 -4.69 57.03
C ILE A 5 -8.85 -4.27 56.06
N LEU A 6 -8.11 -5.29 55.54
CA LEU A 6 -7.15 -5.11 54.47
C LEU A 6 -7.94 -4.89 53.17
N PHE A 7 -8.10 -3.64 52.77
CA PHE A 7 -8.72 -3.29 51.47
C PHE A 7 -7.68 -3.54 50.38
N PHE A 8 -7.77 -4.70 49.73
CA PHE A 8 -6.94 -5.05 48.57
C PHE A 8 -7.47 -4.27 47.37
N LEU A 9 -6.90 -3.08 47.11
CA LEU A 9 -7.11 -2.32 45.88
C LEU A 9 -6.50 -3.11 44.72
N LEU A 10 -7.34 -3.88 44.02
CA LEU A 10 -7.02 -4.42 42.71
C LEU A 10 -6.96 -3.23 41.73
N LEU A 11 -5.77 -2.71 41.52
CA LEU A 11 -5.49 -1.80 40.42
C LEU A 11 -5.58 -2.62 39.13
N PHE A 12 -6.75 -2.66 38.52
CA PHE A 12 -6.87 -3.07 37.12
C PHE A 12 -6.16 -2.01 36.30
N SER A 13 -4.91 -2.28 35.94
CA SER A 13 -4.21 -1.56 34.89
C SER A 13 -4.96 -1.87 33.58
N CYS A 14 -5.85 -0.98 33.20
CA CYS A 14 -6.47 -1.02 31.88
C CYS A 14 -5.37 -0.59 30.90
N ASN A 15 -4.78 -1.52 30.17
CA ASN A 15 -3.97 -1.18 28.99
C ASN A 15 -4.90 -0.45 28.04
N HIS A 16 -4.62 0.81 27.80
CA HIS A 16 -5.43 1.63 26.91
C HIS A 16 -4.70 1.69 25.57
N ASP A 17 -5.16 0.87 24.62
CA ASP A 17 -4.67 0.95 23.25
C ASP A 17 -4.87 2.36 22.72
N THR A 18 -3.81 3.00 22.30
CA THR A 18 -3.87 4.34 21.71
C THR A 18 -4.10 4.22 20.21
N LYS A 19 -5.15 4.90 19.73
CA LYS A 19 -5.44 5.01 18.31
C LYS A 19 -4.49 6.01 17.67
N THR A 20 -3.71 5.55 16.71
CA THR A 20 -2.86 6.40 15.85
C THR A 20 -3.48 6.49 14.46
N THR A 21 -3.39 7.68 13.85
CA THR A 21 -3.86 7.91 12.48
C THR A 21 -2.76 8.59 11.70
N LEU A 22 -2.30 7.95 10.63
CA LEU A 22 -1.38 8.49 9.64
C LEU A 22 -2.15 8.87 8.39
N GLN A 23 -1.88 10.05 7.84
CA GLN A 23 -2.54 10.56 6.64
C GLN A 23 -1.50 11.18 5.72
N GLY A 24 -1.73 11.04 4.42
CA GLY A 24 -0.84 11.62 3.42
C GLY A 24 -1.43 11.52 2.02
N VAL A 25 -0.58 11.74 1.04
CA VAL A 25 -0.91 11.61 -0.39
C VAL A 25 0.07 10.62 -1.00
N GLU A 26 -0.44 9.56 -1.60
CA GLU A 26 0.36 8.55 -2.29
C GLU A 26 -0.41 8.00 -3.49
N PHE A 27 0.27 7.54 -4.54
CA PHE A 27 -0.34 7.03 -5.79
C PHE A 27 -1.32 8.02 -6.44
N GLY A 28 -1.12 9.34 -6.26
CA GLY A 28 -2.01 10.38 -6.78
C GLY A 28 -3.34 10.55 -6.03
N THR A 29 -3.49 9.94 -4.86
CA THR A 29 -4.68 10.06 -4.01
C THR A 29 -4.31 10.22 -2.53
N SER A 30 -5.27 10.67 -1.71
CA SER A 30 -5.08 10.73 -0.25
C SER A 30 -5.27 9.36 0.38
N TYR A 31 -4.49 9.07 1.42
CA TYR A 31 -4.65 7.87 2.25
C TYR A 31 -4.85 8.22 3.72
N SER A 32 -5.45 7.29 4.45
CA SER A 32 -5.55 7.32 5.91
C SER A 32 -5.38 5.92 6.46
N VAL A 33 -4.33 5.71 7.26
CA VAL A 33 -4.05 4.46 7.96
C VAL A 33 -4.33 4.66 9.44
N GLN A 34 -5.17 3.80 10.02
CA GLN A 34 -5.51 3.84 11.43
C GLN A 34 -5.15 2.51 12.07
N TYR A 35 -4.47 2.59 13.20
CA TYR A 35 -4.08 1.41 13.98
C TYR A 35 -4.13 1.70 15.48
N PHE A 36 -4.17 0.64 16.26
CA PHE A 36 -4.11 0.68 17.72
C PHE A 36 -2.80 0.04 18.15
N SER A 37 -2.11 0.67 19.08
CA SER A 37 -0.89 0.12 19.68
C SER A 37 -0.80 0.47 21.16
N ASP A 38 -0.21 -0.43 21.93
CA ASP A 38 -0.04 -0.30 23.38
C ASP A 38 0.99 0.77 23.75
N GLU A 39 1.94 1.07 22.85
CA GLU A 39 3.13 1.89 23.10
C GLU A 39 3.23 3.14 22.23
N GLN A 40 2.17 3.61 21.60
CA GLN A 40 2.21 4.72 20.62
C GLN A 40 3.31 4.52 19.54
N THR A 41 3.49 3.29 19.10
CA THR A 41 4.50 2.97 18.09
C THR A 41 4.19 3.70 16.79
N ASP A 42 5.17 4.44 16.27
CA ASP A 42 5.05 5.12 14.99
C ASP A 42 5.50 4.18 13.85
N PHE A 43 4.56 3.83 12.98
CA PHE A 43 4.80 2.99 11.80
C PHE A 43 4.92 3.80 10.50
N SER A 44 5.11 5.13 10.57
CA SER A 44 5.21 5.98 9.38
C SER A 44 6.31 5.50 8.44
N ILE A 45 7.50 5.24 8.95
CA ILE A 45 8.66 4.80 8.16
C ILE A 45 8.39 3.46 7.47
N GLN A 46 7.75 2.51 8.17
CA GLN A 46 7.43 1.20 7.61
C GLN A 46 6.37 1.31 6.50
N ILE A 47 5.38 2.20 6.69
CA ILE A 47 4.33 2.46 5.69
C ILE A 47 4.93 3.14 4.47
N ASP A 48 5.77 4.15 4.66
CA ASP A 48 6.48 4.83 3.57
C ASP A 48 7.36 3.86 2.79
N SER A 49 8.06 2.94 3.48
CA SER A 49 8.86 1.90 2.82
C SER A 49 8.01 0.99 1.93
N ILE A 50 6.79 0.64 2.36
CA ILE A 50 5.87 -0.16 1.55
C ILE A 50 5.41 0.62 0.31
N PHE A 51 5.12 1.91 0.45
CA PHE A 51 4.76 2.76 -0.68
C PHE A 51 5.91 2.87 -1.69
N ASP A 52 7.14 3.05 -1.21
CA ASP A 52 8.34 3.09 -2.06
C ASP A 52 8.55 1.76 -2.82
N GLU A 53 8.37 0.61 -2.15
CA GLU A 53 8.46 -0.70 -2.80
C GLU A 53 7.42 -0.86 -3.92
N ILE A 54 6.16 -0.48 -3.66
CA ILE A 54 5.09 -0.55 -4.65
C ILE A 54 5.35 0.42 -5.80
N ASN A 55 5.79 1.64 -5.50
CA ASN A 55 6.13 2.64 -6.51
C ASN A 55 7.27 2.18 -7.42
N ASN A 56 8.33 1.65 -6.86
CA ASN A 56 9.47 1.12 -7.62
C ASN A 56 9.09 -0.08 -8.48
N SER A 57 8.08 -0.83 -8.10
CA SER A 57 7.55 -1.95 -8.88
C SER A 57 6.57 -1.51 -9.98
N MET A 58 5.53 -0.74 -9.61
CA MET A 58 4.31 -0.61 -10.41
C MET A 58 3.97 0.82 -10.88
N SER A 59 4.72 1.84 -10.47
CA SER A 59 4.42 3.20 -10.88
C SER A 59 4.87 3.48 -12.31
N THR A 60 3.92 3.81 -13.19
CA THR A 60 4.22 4.26 -14.56
C THR A 60 4.71 5.71 -14.61
N TYR A 61 4.68 6.44 -13.49
CA TYR A 61 5.20 7.81 -13.35
C TYR A 61 6.69 7.85 -12.96
N ILE A 62 7.25 6.70 -12.54
CA ILE A 62 8.66 6.56 -12.20
C ILE A 62 9.38 5.86 -13.36
N ASP A 63 10.29 6.55 -14.04
CA ASP A 63 10.96 6.04 -15.23
C ASP A 63 11.73 4.74 -15.00
N ASN A 64 12.34 4.59 -13.82
CA ASN A 64 13.15 3.42 -13.48
C ASN A 64 12.36 2.31 -12.76
N SER A 65 11.04 2.44 -12.63
CA SER A 65 10.21 1.36 -12.06
C SER A 65 10.22 0.12 -12.93
N ILE A 66 9.92 -1.04 -12.34
CA ILE A 66 9.88 -2.31 -13.08
C ILE A 66 8.90 -2.23 -14.25
N ILE A 67 7.68 -1.71 -14.02
CA ILE A 67 6.68 -1.61 -15.07
C ILE A 67 7.08 -0.63 -16.18
N SER A 68 7.72 0.50 -15.87
CA SER A 68 8.18 1.47 -16.85
C SER A 68 9.29 0.89 -17.73
N ARG A 69 10.21 0.14 -17.15
CA ARG A 69 11.26 -0.56 -17.89
C ARG A 69 10.70 -1.64 -18.80
N ILE A 70 9.71 -2.41 -18.33
CA ILE A 70 9.00 -3.39 -19.17
C ILE A 70 8.33 -2.70 -20.35
N ASN A 71 7.64 -1.59 -20.11
CA ASN A 71 6.96 -0.82 -21.15
C ASN A 71 7.93 -0.21 -22.17
N ASN A 72 9.18 0.03 -21.76
CA ASN A 72 10.27 0.48 -22.63
C ASN A 72 11.00 -0.69 -23.33
N ASN A 73 10.54 -1.93 -23.18
CA ASN A 73 11.19 -3.15 -23.70
C ASN A 73 12.61 -3.39 -23.15
N GLU A 74 12.87 -2.92 -21.93
CA GLU A 74 14.15 -3.15 -21.26
C GLU A 74 14.16 -4.50 -20.52
N PRO A 75 15.27 -5.24 -20.52
CA PRO A 75 15.39 -6.44 -19.72
C PRO A 75 15.38 -6.07 -18.22
N VAL A 76 14.43 -6.63 -17.47
CA VAL A 76 14.31 -6.39 -16.03
C VAL A 76 13.88 -7.66 -15.31
N LYS A 77 14.43 -7.86 -14.11
CA LYS A 77 13.95 -8.91 -13.21
C LYS A 77 12.73 -8.38 -12.47
N VAL A 78 11.60 -9.06 -12.62
CA VAL A 78 10.36 -8.71 -11.93
C VAL A 78 10.39 -9.15 -10.48
N ASP A 79 9.71 -8.41 -9.62
CA ASP A 79 9.52 -8.71 -8.20
C ASP A 79 8.15 -9.36 -7.92
N ASN A 80 7.89 -9.65 -6.64
CA ASN A 80 6.64 -10.28 -6.23
C ASN A 80 5.43 -9.35 -6.38
N HIS A 81 5.59 -8.03 -6.23
CA HIS A 81 4.51 -7.08 -6.42
C HIS A 81 4.02 -7.09 -7.86
N PHE A 82 4.97 -7.02 -8.81
CA PHE A 82 4.66 -7.13 -10.23
C PHE A 82 3.98 -8.46 -10.58
N ILE A 83 4.53 -9.59 -10.11
CA ILE A 83 3.98 -10.92 -10.38
C ILE A 83 2.54 -11.04 -9.87
N ASN A 84 2.26 -10.56 -8.66
CA ASN A 84 0.92 -10.63 -8.07
C ASN A 84 -0.09 -9.78 -8.84
N VAL A 85 0.27 -8.54 -9.18
CA VAL A 85 -0.59 -7.64 -9.96
C VAL A 85 -0.83 -8.19 -11.35
N PHE A 86 0.22 -8.66 -12.04
CA PHE A 86 0.11 -9.27 -13.37
C PHE A 86 -0.82 -10.49 -13.38
N ASN A 87 -0.62 -11.42 -12.45
CA ASN A 87 -1.45 -12.62 -12.37
C ASN A 87 -2.91 -12.29 -12.06
N THR A 88 -3.15 -11.35 -11.16
CA THR A 88 -4.50 -10.89 -10.82
C THR A 88 -5.16 -10.22 -12.02
N SER A 89 -4.45 -9.35 -12.70
CA SER A 89 -4.93 -8.67 -13.92
C SER A 89 -5.27 -9.67 -15.03
N LYS A 90 -4.42 -10.66 -15.27
CA LYS A 90 -4.67 -11.73 -16.23
C LYS A 90 -5.92 -12.55 -15.87
N LYS A 91 -6.12 -12.84 -14.59
CA LYS A 91 -7.32 -13.53 -14.11
C LYS A 91 -8.58 -12.70 -14.39
N ILE A 92 -8.56 -11.41 -14.08
CA ILE A 92 -9.71 -10.50 -14.30
C ILE A 92 -9.97 -10.33 -15.79
N PHE A 93 -8.93 -10.17 -16.63
CA PHE A 93 -9.07 -10.14 -18.09
C PHE A 93 -9.87 -11.36 -18.60
N ASN A 94 -9.48 -12.56 -18.18
CA ASN A 94 -10.15 -13.79 -18.58
C ASN A 94 -11.60 -13.86 -18.07
N GLN A 95 -11.84 -13.49 -16.80
CA GLN A 95 -13.19 -13.53 -16.20
C GLN A 95 -14.14 -12.52 -16.83
N THR A 96 -13.63 -11.41 -17.33
CA THR A 96 -14.43 -10.35 -17.97
C THR A 96 -14.54 -10.50 -19.49
N ASN A 97 -13.97 -11.57 -20.07
CA ASN A 97 -13.87 -11.76 -21.53
C ASN A 97 -13.26 -10.53 -22.22
N GLY A 98 -12.16 -10.01 -21.65
CA GLY A 98 -11.41 -8.87 -22.20
C GLY A 98 -12.04 -7.49 -21.96
N LYS A 99 -13.13 -7.37 -21.18
CA LYS A 99 -13.70 -6.05 -20.83
C LYS A 99 -12.79 -5.24 -19.90
N PHE A 100 -11.98 -5.90 -19.10
CA PHE A 100 -10.84 -5.34 -18.40
C PHE A 100 -9.58 -5.79 -19.12
N ASP A 101 -8.85 -4.85 -19.70
CA ASP A 101 -7.58 -5.13 -20.39
C ASP A 101 -6.46 -4.27 -19.80
N PRO A 102 -5.49 -4.85 -19.05
CA PRO A 102 -4.38 -4.10 -18.48
C PRO A 102 -3.34 -3.66 -19.52
N SER A 103 -3.42 -4.13 -20.76
CA SER A 103 -2.42 -3.82 -21.81
C SER A 103 -2.70 -2.52 -22.58
N ILE A 104 -3.77 -1.79 -22.25
CA ILE A 104 -4.17 -0.56 -22.94
C ILE A 104 -3.30 0.67 -22.66
N GLY A 105 -2.16 0.52 -21.97
CA GLY A 105 -1.31 1.64 -21.55
C GLY A 105 -0.92 2.59 -22.68
N VAL A 106 -0.60 2.06 -23.86
CA VAL A 106 -0.30 2.89 -25.04
C VAL A 106 -1.50 3.74 -25.44
N LEU A 107 -2.72 3.17 -25.41
CA LEU A 107 -3.95 3.88 -25.75
C LEU A 107 -4.27 4.97 -24.69
N VAL A 108 -4.04 4.67 -23.41
CA VAL A 108 -4.20 5.63 -22.31
C VAL A 108 -3.27 6.83 -22.50
N ASN A 109 -2.00 6.60 -22.86
CA ASN A 109 -1.05 7.67 -23.15
C ASN A 109 -1.47 8.48 -24.38
N PHE A 110 -1.93 7.83 -25.46
CA PHE A 110 -2.39 8.49 -26.68
C PHE A 110 -3.57 9.45 -26.41
N TRP A 111 -4.49 9.08 -25.53
CA TRP A 111 -5.61 9.94 -25.15
C TRP A 111 -5.26 10.99 -24.08
N GLY A 112 -4.00 11.07 -23.65
CA GLY A 112 -3.53 12.07 -22.69
C GLY A 112 -3.89 11.78 -21.23
N PHE A 113 -4.31 10.56 -20.91
CA PHE A 113 -4.61 10.14 -19.53
C PHE A 113 -3.42 9.46 -18.84
N GLY A 114 -2.36 9.18 -19.57
CA GLY A 114 -1.16 8.53 -19.06
C GLY A 114 -0.06 9.54 -18.68
N PRO A 115 1.03 9.07 -18.08
CA PRO A 115 2.16 9.92 -17.67
C PRO A 115 2.97 10.49 -18.83
N LYS A 116 2.84 9.94 -20.03
CA LYS A 116 3.57 10.39 -21.23
C LYS A 116 2.58 10.78 -22.32
N PHE A 117 2.68 12.01 -22.81
CA PHE A 117 2.03 12.41 -24.05
C PHE A 117 2.84 11.87 -25.23
N ILE A 118 2.19 11.21 -26.17
CA ILE A 118 2.77 10.73 -27.43
C ILE A 118 2.42 11.73 -28.52
#